data_3056a1c22ca7c1552fb94bfe360498bd
#
_entry.id   3056a1c22ca7c1552fb94bfe360498bd
#
_cell.length_a   1.000
_cell.length_b   1.000
_cell.length_c   1.000
_cell.angle_alpha   90.00
_cell.angle_beta   90.00
_cell.angle_gamma   90.00
#
_symmetry.space_group_name_H-M   'P 1'
#
loop_
_entity.id
_entity.type
_entity.pdbx_description
1 polymer ?
#
loop_
_entity_poly.entity_id
_entity_poly.type
_entity_poly.pdbx_seq_one_letter_code
_entity_poly.pdbx_strand_id
1 'polypeptide(L)'
;MKKIFLIAAFSLGIIMPSFPQSKPYNVVFDLTTGDTATHQRVIRWINGIIASYPDAKIEVVFYGMALPMVETAQSSVAADIKKLAAGKNVTFTVCEIAMKAHSVEKSMLLPGVKTVPDAIYELVSRQADGFGYVKVVPN
;
A
#
# COMPACT_ATOMS: atom_id res chain seq x y z
N MET A 1 -25.86 71.32 -7.55
CA MET A 1 -24.54 70.83 -7.09
C MET A 1 -24.73 69.40 -6.61
N LYS A 2 -24.42 68.43 -7.45
CA LYS A 2 -24.54 66.95 -7.12
C LYS A 2 -23.20 66.44 -6.53
N LYS A 3 -23.21 66.13 -5.25
CA LYS A 3 -22.05 65.54 -4.58
C LYS A 3 -22.05 64.04 -4.89
N ILE A 4 -21.09 63.56 -5.69
CA ILE A 4 -20.86 62.16 -5.95
C ILE A 4 -19.99 61.61 -4.82
N PHE A 5 -20.56 60.76 -3.96
CA PHE A 5 -19.80 59.99 -2.97
C PHE A 5 -19.22 58.75 -3.65
N LEU A 6 -17.90 58.76 -3.84
CA LEU A 6 -17.15 57.61 -4.32
C LEU A 6 -16.88 56.69 -3.10
N ILE A 7 -17.61 55.56 -3.02
CA ILE A 7 -17.35 54.52 -2.03
C ILE A 7 -16.27 53.62 -2.61
N ALA A 8 -15.01 53.80 -2.12
CA ALA A 8 -13.93 52.87 -2.39
C ALA A 8 -14.11 51.64 -1.49
N ALA A 9 -14.63 50.55 -2.06
CA ALA A 9 -14.69 49.24 -1.41
C ALA A 9 -13.28 48.65 -1.34
N PHE A 10 -12.65 48.76 -0.17
CA PHE A 10 -11.37 48.12 0.13
C PHE A 10 -11.62 46.62 0.39
N SER A 11 -11.51 45.81 -0.66
CA SER A 11 -11.59 44.34 -0.51
C SER A 11 -10.29 43.83 0.12
N LEU A 12 -10.35 43.63 1.44
CA LEU A 12 -9.27 42.98 2.20
C LEU A 12 -9.26 41.49 1.84
N GLY A 13 -8.44 41.10 0.87
CA GLY A 13 -8.24 39.71 0.53
C GLY A 13 -7.60 38.97 1.70
N ILE A 14 -8.36 38.12 2.36
CA ILE A 14 -7.84 37.20 3.38
C ILE A 14 -6.95 36.16 2.67
N ILE A 15 -5.63 36.40 2.70
CA ILE A 15 -4.64 35.40 2.28
C ILE A 15 -4.62 34.33 3.37
N MET A 16 -5.39 33.26 3.19
CA MET A 16 -5.28 32.06 4.04
C MET A 16 -3.93 31.40 3.77
N PRO A 17 -3.10 31.16 4.81
CA PRO A 17 -1.88 30.40 4.62
C PRO A 17 -2.26 28.99 4.19
N SER A 18 -1.92 28.60 2.97
CA SER A 18 -2.02 27.23 2.48
C SER A 18 -0.89 26.44 3.14
N PHE A 19 -1.20 25.72 4.22
CA PHE A 19 -0.27 24.74 4.76
C PHE A 19 -0.12 23.64 3.71
N PRO A 20 1.11 23.29 3.32
CA PRO A 20 1.31 22.14 2.44
C PRO A 20 0.81 20.90 3.16
N GLN A 21 -0.32 20.37 2.72
CA GLN A 21 -0.81 19.08 3.19
C GLN A 21 0.25 18.05 2.78
N SER A 22 0.96 17.48 3.75
CA SER A 22 1.88 16.38 3.49
C SER A 22 1.08 15.27 2.81
N LYS A 23 1.53 14.87 1.61
CA LYS A 23 0.87 13.77 0.90
C LYS A 23 0.86 12.54 1.80
N PRO A 24 -0.27 11.82 1.91
CA PRO A 24 -0.31 10.61 2.70
C PRO A 24 0.72 9.61 2.16
N TYR A 25 1.44 8.93 3.07
CA TYR A 25 2.38 7.89 2.68
C TYR A 25 1.61 6.61 2.35
N ASN A 26 1.23 6.47 1.08
CA ASN A 26 0.56 5.27 0.58
C ASN A 26 1.51 4.56 -0.40
N VAL A 27 1.74 3.27 -0.22
CA VAL A 27 2.67 2.52 -1.07
C VAL A 27 2.13 1.13 -1.40
N VAL A 28 2.27 0.72 -2.65
CA VAL A 28 2.04 -0.65 -3.10
C VAL A 28 3.37 -1.30 -3.48
N PHE A 29 3.68 -2.43 -2.84
CA PHE A 29 4.83 -3.26 -3.16
C PHE A 29 4.43 -4.35 -4.16
N ASP A 30 5.14 -4.41 -5.27
CA ASP A 30 5.01 -5.45 -6.28
C ASP A 30 6.04 -6.56 -6.00
N LEU A 31 5.57 -7.73 -5.53
CA LEU A 31 6.43 -8.83 -5.10
C LEU A 31 6.18 -10.09 -5.94
N THR A 32 7.23 -10.54 -6.62
CA THR A 32 7.17 -11.73 -7.51
C THR A 32 8.20 -12.80 -7.18
N THR A 33 9.13 -12.55 -6.27
CA THR A 33 10.21 -13.48 -5.93
C THR A 33 9.88 -14.37 -4.75
N GLY A 34 10.31 -15.64 -4.80
CA GLY A 34 10.26 -16.59 -3.68
C GLY A 34 11.44 -16.53 -2.73
N ASP A 35 12.36 -15.55 -2.91
CA ASP A 35 13.54 -15.42 -2.05
C ASP A 35 13.17 -14.99 -0.62
N THR A 36 13.49 -15.85 0.35
CA THR A 36 13.14 -15.65 1.77
C THR A 36 13.85 -14.45 2.40
N ALA A 37 15.07 -14.13 1.97
CA ALA A 37 15.79 -12.95 2.47
C ALA A 37 15.09 -11.66 2.01
N THR A 38 14.56 -11.67 0.78
CA THR A 38 13.72 -10.58 0.25
C THR A 38 12.39 -10.47 1.00
N HIS A 39 11.74 -11.59 1.34
CA HIS A 39 10.51 -11.59 2.15
C HIS A 39 10.76 -10.92 3.52
N GLN A 40 11.84 -11.28 4.21
CA GLN A 40 12.23 -10.66 5.48
C GLN A 40 12.54 -9.17 5.32
N ARG A 41 13.17 -8.78 4.21
CA ARG A 41 13.46 -7.37 3.91
C ARG A 41 12.19 -6.55 3.75
N VAL A 42 11.19 -7.07 3.04
CA VAL A 42 9.88 -6.39 2.87
C VAL A 42 9.22 -6.17 4.22
N ILE A 43 9.22 -7.16 5.11
CA ILE A 43 8.70 -7.01 6.47
C ILE A 43 9.43 -5.90 7.24
N ARG A 44 10.77 -5.83 7.14
CA ARG A 44 11.54 -4.73 7.77
C ARG A 44 11.16 -3.36 7.21
N TRP A 45 10.96 -3.24 5.90
CA TRP A 45 10.51 -1.99 5.28
C TRP A 45 9.13 -1.57 5.77
N ILE A 46 8.17 -2.49 5.81
CA ILE A 46 6.82 -2.24 6.32
C ILE A 46 6.87 -1.72 7.76
N ASN A 47 7.60 -2.40 8.64
CA ASN A 47 7.74 -1.99 10.03
C ASN A 47 8.40 -0.61 10.17
N GLY A 48 9.42 -0.31 9.37
CA GLY A 48 10.09 1.00 9.34
C GLY A 48 9.16 2.13 8.86
N ILE A 49 8.35 1.85 7.83
CA ILE A 49 7.36 2.82 7.32
C ILE A 49 6.32 3.12 8.39
N ILE A 50 5.73 2.09 9.01
CA ILE A 50 4.70 2.27 10.05
C ILE A 50 5.25 3.02 11.27
N ALA A 51 6.49 2.75 11.67
CA ALA A 51 7.14 3.43 12.79
C ALA A 51 7.34 4.93 12.51
N SER A 52 7.65 5.30 11.26
CA SER A 52 7.89 6.69 10.86
C SER A 52 6.62 7.42 10.41
N TYR A 53 5.65 6.68 9.87
CA TYR A 53 4.39 7.18 9.30
C TYR A 53 3.22 6.32 9.78
N PRO A 54 2.69 6.54 11.00
CA PRO A 54 1.65 5.68 11.59
C PRO A 54 0.35 5.60 10.77
N ASP A 55 0.06 6.60 9.95
CA ASP A 55 -1.13 6.67 9.08
C ASP A 55 -0.87 6.13 7.66
N ALA A 56 0.33 5.62 7.38
CA ALA A 56 0.69 5.05 6.09
C ALA A 56 -0.24 3.90 5.72
N LYS A 57 -0.65 3.82 4.44
CA LYS A 57 -1.35 2.67 3.90
C LYS A 57 -0.39 1.88 3.01
N ILE A 58 -0.25 0.61 3.32
CA ILE A 58 0.69 -0.26 2.65
C ILE A 58 -0.07 -1.45 2.07
N GLU A 59 0.16 -1.74 0.81
CA GLU A 59 -0.30 -2.99 0.22
C GLU A 59 0.88 -3.74 -0.38
N VAL A 60 0.89 -5.08 -0.17
CA VAL A 60 1.85 -5.96 -0.82
C VAL A 60 1.07 -6.90 -1.74
N VAL A 61 1.36 -6.85 -3.03
CA VAL A 61 0.70 -7.65 -4.05
C VAL A 61 1.62 -8.79 -4.46
N PHE A 62 1.14 -10.03 -4.26
CA PHE A 62 1.89 -11.27 -4.51
C PHE A 62 1.42 -11.96 -5.78
N TYR A 63 2.37 -12.29 -6.65
CA TYR A 63 2.15 -13.15 -7.82
C TYR A 63 3.47 -13.79 -8.25
N GLY A 64 3.47 -14.56 -9.34
CA GLY A 64 4.66 -15.29 -9.75
C GLY A 64 5.13 -16.25 -8.66
N MET A 65 6.38 -16.19 -8.27
CA MET A 65 7.01 -17.07 -7.28
C MET A 65 6.89 -16.59 -5.84
N ALA A 66 6.15 -15.51 -5.57
CA ALA A 66 6.09 -14.90 -4.23
C ALA A 66 5.09 -15.55 -3.26
N LEU A 67 4.22 -16.45 -3.73
CA LEU A 67 3.14 -17.04 -2.95
C LEU A 67 3.62 -17.72 -1.65
N PRO A 68 4.77 -18.40 -1.60
CA PRO A 68 5.29 -19.01 -0.37
C PRO A 68 5.39 -18.05 0.81
N MET A 69 5.55 -16.75 0.58
CA MET A 69 5.58 -15.76 1.68
C MET A 69 4.28 -15.72 2.48
N VAL A 70 3.15 -16.00 1.85
CA VAL A 70 1.81 -15.89 2.43
C VAL A 70 1.10 -17.22 2.63
N GLU A 71 1.77 -18.34 2.33
CA GLU A 71 1.23 -19.69 2.57
C GLU A 71 1.55 -20.15 3.99
N THR A 72 0.56 -20.75 4.65
CA THR A 72 0.68 -21.23 6.04
C THR A 72 1.83 -22.22 6.24
N ALA A 73 2.05 -23.10 5.26
CA ALA A 73 3.05 -24.17 5.35
C ALA A 73 4.47 -23.72 4.95
N GLN A 74 4.62 -22.60 4.25
CA GLN A 74 5.89 -22.24 3.61
C GLN A 74 6.47 -20.89 4.10
N SER A 75 5.64 -20.04 4.70
CA SER A 75 6.07 -18.69 5.05
C SER A 75 7.13 -18.66 6.15
N SER A 76 8.27 -18.06 5.82
CA SER A 76 9.35 -17.76 6.80
C SER A 76 9.05 -16.54 7.69
N VAL A 77 7.96 -15.80 7.41
CA VAL A 77 7.55 -14.56 8.09
C VAL A 77 6.08 -14.60 8.52
N ALA A 78 5.53 -15.81 8.72
CA ALA A 78 4.11 -16.02 9.01
C ALA A 78 3.60 -15.24 10.22
N ALA A 79 4.39 -15.15 11.30
CA ALA A 79 4.02 -14.44 12.50
C ALA A 79 3.88 -12.92 12.26
N ASP A 80 4.83 -12.36 11.51
CA ASP A 80 4.81 -10.94 11.15
C ASP A 80 3.63 -10.59 10.26
N ILE A 81 3.34 -11.42 9.24
CA ILE A 81 2.21 -11.22 8.35
C ILE A 81 0.89 -11.24 9.13
N LYS A 82 0.67 -12.23 10.00
CA LYS A 82 -0.54 -12.31 10.83
C LYS A 82 -0.71 -11.07 11.70
N LYS A 83 0.37 -10.60 12.33
CA LYS A 83 0.37 -9.39 13.16
C LYS A 83 0.05 -8.14 12.35
N LEU A 84 0.69 -7.96 11.20
CA LEU A 84 0.50 -6.80 10.34
C LEU A 84 -0.89 -6.80 9.68
N ALA A 85 -1.38 -7.96 9.23
CA ALA A 85 -2.70 -8.11 8.62
C ALA A 85 -3.86 -7.87 9.59
N ALA A 86 -3.65 -8.07 10.88
CA ALA A 86 -4.62 -7.74 11.93
C ALA A 86 -4.79 -6.23 12.12
N GLY A 87 -3.83 -5.42 11.67
CA GLY A 87 -3.89 -3.96 11.66
C GLY A 87 -4.76 -3.42 10.52
N LYS A 88 -4.94 -2.09 10.51
CA LYS A 88 -5.76 -1.41 9.50
C LYS A 88 -4.94 -0.86 8.32
N ASN A 89 -3.63 -0.82 8.45
CA ASN A 89 -2.74 -0.05 7.59
C ASN A 89 -2.02 -0.91 6.55
N VAL A 90 -1.95 -2.23 6.76
CA VAL A 90 -1.24 -3.17 5.88
C VAL A 90 -2.22 -4.17 5.29
N THR A 91 -2.20 -4.30 3.99
CA THR A 91 -2.95 -5.32 3.25
C THR A 91 -1.97 -6.23 2.50
N PHE A 92 -2.18 -7.53 2.61
CA PHE A 92 -1.47 -8.55 1.85
C PHE A 92 -2.45 -9.16 0.85
N THR A 93 -2.15 -9.05 -0.45
CA THR A 93 -3.09 -9.37 -1.53
C THR A 93 -2.45 -10.33 -2.53
N VAL A 94 -3.08 -11.47 -2.77
CA VAL A 94 -2.60 -12.52 -3.67
C VAL A 94 -3.42 -12.57 -4.94
N CYS A 95 -2.75 -12.72 -6.07
CA CYS A 95 -3.33 -12.91 -7.39
C CYS A 95 -3.97 -14.29 -7.53
N GLU A 96 -5.26 -14.38 -7.83
CA GLU A 96 -5.97 -15.64 -8.03
C GLU A 96 -5.47 -16.40 -9.28
N ILE A 97 -5.00 -15.69 -10.32
CA ILE A 97 -4.37 -16.31 -11.49
C ILE A 97 -3.09 -17.03 -11.05
N ALA A 98 -2.25 -16.40 -10.23
CA ALA A 98 -1.03 -17.02 -9.72
C ALA A 98 -1.34 -18.18 -8.77
N MET A 99 -2.34 -18.04 -7.89
CA MET A 99 -2.79 -19.14 -7.03
C MET A 99 -3.19 -20.36 -7.86
N LYS A 100 -3.97 -20.17 -8.91
CA LYS A 100 -4.37 -21.26 -9.81
C LYS A 100 -3.17 -21.90 -10.51
N ALA A 101 -2.23 -21.10 -11.00
CA ALA A 101 -1.02 -21.59 -11.68
C ALA A 101 -0.12 -22.44 -10.76
N HIS A 102 -0.10 -22.11 -9.46
CA HIS A 102 0.72 -22.82 -8.45
C HIS A 102 -0.09 -23.80 -7.59
N SER A 103 -1.36 -24.07 -7.92
CA SER A 103 -2.25 -24.97 -7.17
C SER A 103 -2.40 -24.57 -5.69
N VAL A 104 -2.41 -23.26 -5.41
CA VAL A 104 -2.62 -22.71 -4.06
C VAL A 104 -4.09 -22.40 -3.87
N GLU A 105 -4.70 -22.94 -2.82
CA GLU A 105 -6.08 -22.65 -2.43
C GLU A 105 -6.16 -21.56 -1.35
N LYS A 106 -7.31 -20.89 -1.24
CA LYS A 106 -7.53 -19.86 -0.21
C LYS A 106 -7.32 -20.38 1.22
N SER A 107 -7.64 -21.66 1.46
CA SER A 107 -7.42 -22.34 2.74
C SER A 107 -5.95 -22.51 3.12
N MET A 108 -5.05 -22.42 2.15
CA MET A 108 -3.60 -22.52 2.36
C MET A 108 -2.98 -21.18 2.75
N LEU A 109 -3.71 -20.07 2.59
CA LEU A 109 -3.19 -18.73 2.89
C LEU A 109 -3.21 -18.45 4.39
N LEU A 110 -2.29 -17.58 4.83
CA LEU A 110 -2.27 -17.07 6.18
C LEU A 110 -3.53 -16.24 6.49
N PRO A 111 -4.04 -16.28 7.72
CA PRO A 111 -5.17 -15.46 8.14
C PRO A 111 -4.93 -13.96 7.86
N GLY A 112 -5.95 -13.29 7.32
CA GLY A 112 -5.91 -11.87 6.98
C GLY A 112 -5.34 -11.55 5.60
N VAL A 113 -4.79 -12.53 4.89
CA VAL A 113 -4.39 -12.38 3.47
C VAL A 113 -5.64 -12.36 2.59
N LYS A 114 -5.69 -11.39 1.67
CA LYS A 114 -6.79 -11.21 0.71
C LYS A 114 -6.42 -11.77 -0.66
N THR A 115 -7.42 -11.97 -1.50
CA THR A 115 -7.22 -12.35 -2.91
C THR A 115 -7.82 -11.32 -3.84
N VAL A 116 -7.21 -11.16 -5.02
CA VAL A 116 -7.72 -10.35 -6.13
C VAL A 116 -7.66 -11.16 -7.43
N PRO A 117 -8.58 -10.95 -8.36
CA PRO A 117 -8.60 -11.69 -9.62
C PRO A 117 -7.29 -11.54 -10.41
N ASP A 118 -6.73 -10.32 -10.47
CA ASP A 118 -5.55 -9.98 -11.26
C ASP A 118 -4.64 -9.00 -10.51
N ALA A 119 -3.38 -9.42 -10.26
CA ALA A 119 -2.37 -8.59 -9.59
C ALA A 119 -1.98 -7.36 -10.41
N ILE A 120 -1.91 -7.46 -11.73
CA ILE A 120 -1.50 -6.33 -12.59
C ILE A 120 -2.56 -5.23 -12.53
N TYR A 121 -3.83 -5.62 -12.62
CA TYR A 121 -4.93 -4.67 -12.47
C TYR A 121 -4.93 -4.04 -11.07
N GLU A 122 -4.69 -4.82 -10.01
CA GLU A 122 -4.58 -4.29 -8.64
C GLU A 122 -3.48 -3.25 -8.51
N LEU A 123 -2.28 -3.54 -9.04
CA LEU A 123 -1.15 -2.59 -9.03
C LEU A 123 -1.46 -1.28 -9.77
N VAL A 124 -2.15 -1.36 -10.92
CA VAL A 124 -2.59 -0.18 -11.68
C VAL A 124 -3.65 0.61 -10.90
N SER A 125 -4.63 -0.08 -10.31
CA SER A 125 -5.68 0.56 -9.52
C SER A 125 -5.12 1.29 -8.31
N ARG A 126 -4.16 0.71 -7.59
CA ARG A 126 -3.52 1.36 -6.43
C ARG A 126 -2.75 2.61 -6.83
N GLN A 127 -2.08 2.60 -7.97
CA GLN A 127 -1.42 3.80 -8.48
C GLN A 127 -2.44 4.89 -8.85
N ALA A 128 -3.58 4.52 -9.44
CA ALA A 128 -4.68 5.45 -9.71
C ALA A 128 -5.27 6.03 -8.41
N ASP A 129 -5.31 5.24 -7.32
CA ASP A 129 -5.70 5.67 -5.98
C ASP A 129 -4.64 6.52 -5.25
N GLY A 130 -3.52 6.84 -5.92
CA GLY A 130 -2.46 7.70 -5.39
C GLY A 130 -1.39 6.97 -4.57
N PHE A 131 -1.33 5.63 -4.63
CA PHE A 131 -0.23 4.89 -4.03
C PHE A 131 1.06 5.03 -4.84
N GLY A 132 2.18 5.23 -4.15
CA GLY A 132 3.49 5.06 -4.76
C GLY A 132 3.76 3.59 -5.07
N TYR A 133 4.39 3.31 -6.22
CA TYR A 133 4.71 1.94 -6.63
C TYR A 133 6.18 1.60 -6.34
N VAL A 134 6.41 0.43 -5.76
CA VAL A 134 7.75 -0.11 -5.50
C VAL A 134 7.85 -1.55 -6.00
N LYS A 135 8.65 -1.77 -7.02
CA LYS A 135 9.02 -3.13 -7.45
C LYS A 135 10.03 -3.71 -6.47
N VAL A 136 9.69 -4.85 -5.89
CA VAL A 136 10.60 -5.60 -5.02
C VAL A 136 11.44 -6.55 -5.87
N VAL A 137 12.74 -6.32 -5.89
CA VAL A 137 13.69 -7.17 -6.60
C VAL A 137 14.47 -8.05 -5.61
N PRO A 138 14.86 -9.28 -5.98
CA PRO A 138 15.75 -10.10 -5.15
C PRO A 138 17.12 -9.42 -4.99
N ASN A 139 17.86 -9.82 -3.96
CA ASN A 139 19.25 -9.40 -3.78
C ASN A 139 20.15 -10.08 -4.78
#